data_72fbeb4af6d3cd74071fc95f5f51d19d
#
_entry.id   72fbeb4af6d3cd74071fc95f5f51d19d
#
_cell.length_a   1.000
_cell.length_b   1.000
_cell.length_c   1.000
_cell.angle_alpha   90.00
_cell.angle_beta   90.00
_cell.angle_gamma   90.00
#
_symmetry.space_group_name_H-M   'P 1'
#
loop_
_entity.id
_entity.type
_entity.pdbx_description
1 polymer ?
#
loop_
_entity_poly.entity_id
_entity_poly.type
_entity_poly.pdbx_seq_one_letter_code
_entity_poly.pdbx_strand_id
1 'polypeptide(L)'
;TGRVIKNKCKYCGGTGVEKGEEVVEITIPAGVAQGMIVNVPGKGNAGHNKGANGNIQVYVEEIEHDTFIRDDNDLIYNLLLDFPTASLGGEVEIPTIYGTRLRVKIEPGTQPGKTLRLRGKGLPSVQGYGRGTGDLVVNISVYVPKTLSSDEKKAIESFKSSDNFKGDASTKRSIFQRFKNYFN
;
A
#
# COMPACT_ATOMS: atom_id res chain seq x y z
N THR A 1 -27.88 19.41 49.15
CA THR A 1 -29.16 20.04 48.72
C THR A 1 -29.35 19.82 47.23
N GLY A 2 -30.08 18.73 46.89
CA GLY A 2 -30.42 18.42 45.49
C GLY A 2 -31.59 19.30 45.00
N ARG A 3 -31.52 19.77 43.76
CA ARG A 3 -32.67 20.40 43.07
C ARG A 3 -33.55 19.33 42.46
N VAL A 4 -34.83 19.36 42.77
CA VAL A 4 -35.84 18.45 42.17
C VAL A 4 -36.56 19.18 41.03
N ILE A 5 -36.64 18.57 39.84
CA ILE A 5 -37.36 19.10 38.72
C ILE A 5 -38.86 18.83 38.94
N LYS A 6 -39.63 19.88 39.23
CA LYS A 6 -41.09 19.76 39.48
C LYS A 6 -41.86 19.47 38.16
N ASN A 7 -41.47 20.11 37.03
CA ASN A 7 -42.09 19.89 35.71
C ASN A 7 -41.04 19.28 34.77
N LYS A 8 -41.12 18.01 34.52
CA LYS A 8 -40.25 17.33 33.58
C LYS A 8 -40.58 17.68 32.15
N CYS A 9 -39.58 18.02 31.34
CA CYS A 9 -39.71 18.25 29.91
C CYS A 9 -40.25 16.97 29.24
N LYS A 10 -41.24 17.14 28.33
CA LYS A 10 -41.85 15.99 27.62
C LYS A 10 -40.89 15.29 26.67
N TYR A 11 -39.85 15.99 26.18
CA TYR A 11 -38.86 15.48 25.24
C TYR A 11 -37.67 14.79 25.94
N CYS A 12 -37.07 15.44 26.93
CA CYS A 12 -35.88 14.91 27.58
C CYS A 12 -36.13 14.27 28.96
N GLY A 13 -37.37 14.27 29.49
CA GLY A 13 -37.71 13.71 30.80
C GLY A 13 -36.98 14.36 31.98
N GLY A 14 -36.34 15.50 31.79
CA GLY A 14 -35.55 16.22 32.79
C GLY A 14 -34.04 15.95 32.68
N THR A 15 -33.58 15.14 31.72
CA THR A 15 -32.14 14.88 31.54
C THR A 15 -31.39 15.99 30.82
N GLY A 16 -32.11 16.87 30.11
CA GLY A 16 -31.53 17.94 29.27
C GLY A 16 -30.89 17.44 27.97
N VAL A 17 -31.07 16.14 27.65
CA VAL A 17 -30.54 15.52 26.45
C VAL A 17 -31.65 14.83 25.70
N GLU A 18 -31.69 15.00 24.38
CA GLU A 18 -32.62 14.37 23.45
C GLU A 18 -31.88 13.47 22.48
N LYS A 19 -32.53 12.39 22.04
CA LYS A 19 -31.99 11.51 21.01
C LYS A 19 -32.21 12.18 19.64
N GLY A 20 -31.14 12.38 18.91
CA GLY A 20 -31.16 12.97 17.57
C GLY A 20 -30.06 12.38 16.71
N GLU A 21 -30.02 12.80 15.44
CA GLU A 21 -28.96 12.47 14.48
C GLU A 21 -28.20 13.73 14.13
N GLU A 22 -26.87 13.65 14.15
CA GLU A 22 -25.97 14.73 13.74
C GLU A 22 -24.95 14.17 12.73
N VAL A 23 -24.76 14.91 11.62
CA VAL A 23 -23.69 14.60 10.66
C VAL A 23 -22.40 15.21 11.18
N VAL A 24 -21.41 14.36 11.42
CA VAL A 24 -20.08 14.78 11.87
C VAL A 24 -19.09 14.64 10.74
N GLU A 25 -18.47 15.72 10.33
CA GLU A 25 -17.38 15.72 9.37
C GLU A 25 -16.07 15.34 10.08
N ILE A 26 -15.36 14.36 9.51
CA ILE A 26 -14.12 13.85 10.09
C ILE A 26 -13.03 13.94 9.03
N THR A 27 -11.94 14.65 9.37
CA THR A 27 -10.76 14.72 8.52
C THR A 27 -9.85 13.54 8.80
N ILE A 28 -9.66 12.67 7.81
CA ILE A 28 -8.72 11.55 7.89
C ILE A 28 -7.37 12.02 7.36
N PRO A 29 -6.30 12.00 8.19
CA PRO A 29 -4.97 12.39 7.73
C PRO A 29 -4.43 11.44 6.68
N ALA A 30 -3.67 11.96 5.70
CA ALA A 30 -2.97 11.11 4.74
C ALA A 30 -1.94 10.21 5.46
N GLY A 31 -1.79 8.97 4.99
CA GLY A 31 -0.84 8.01 5.55
C GLY A 31 -1.35 7.21 6.76
N VAL A 32 -2.59 7.44 7.22
CA VAL A 32 -3.16 6.60 8.31
C VAL A 32 -3.01 5.12 7.97
N ALA A 33 -2.75 4.32 8.98
CA ALA A 33 -2.55 2.88 8.86
C ALA A 33 -3.57 2.10 9.67
N GLN A 34 -3.66 0.81 9.39
CA GLN A 34 -4.50 -0.13 10.12
C GLN A 34 -4.26 -0.03 11.63
N GLY A 35 -5.35 -0.04 12.41
CA GLY A 35 -5.30 0.02 13.86
C GLY A 35 -5.07 1.40 14.46
N MET A 36 -4.84 2.43 13.64
CA MET A 36 -4.80 3.81 14.14
C MET A 36 -6.19 4.28 14.57
N ILE A 37 -6.21 5.18 15.56
CA ILE A 37 -7.45 5.76 16.08
C ILE A 37 -7.41 7.26 15.84
N VAL A 38 -8.40 7.75 15.10
CA VAL A 38 -8.64 9.19 14.94
C VAL A 38 -9.65 9.63 16.00
N ASN A 39 -9.22 10.48 16.93
CA ASN A 39 -10.07 11.00 17.98
C ASN A 39 -10.70 12.33 17.57
N VAL A 40 -12.04 12.41 17.66
CA VAL A 40 -12.82 13.63 17.35
C VAL A 40 -13.39 14.16 18.66
N PRO A 41 -12.74 15.16 19.28
CA PRO A 41 -13.13 15.65 20.60
C PRO A 41 -14.47 16.39 20.57
N GLY A 42 -15.28 16.15 21.61
CA GLY A 42 -16.54 16.88 21.83
C GLY A 42 -17.68 16.56 20.86
N LYS A 43 -17.49 15.58 19.96
CA LYS A 43 -18.49 15.17 18.94
C LYS A 43 -19.23 13.88 19.29
N GLY A 44 -18.94 13.30 20.45
CA GLY A 44 -19.70 12.17 20.97
C GLY A 44 -20.99 12.59 21.69
N ASN A 45 -21.59 11.66 22.39
CA ASN A 45 -22.85 11.89 23.09
C ASN A 45 -22.80 13.09 24.04
N ALA A 46 -23.89 13.82 24.12
CA ALA A 46 -24.04 14.95 25.03
C ALA A 46 -23.89 14.52 26.49
N GLY A 47 -23.16 15.31 27.25
CA GLY A 47 -23.02 15.09 28.70
C GLY A 47 -24.30 15.39 29.46
N HIS A 48 -24.61 14.56 30.47
CA HIS A 48 -25.73 14.82 31.34
C HIS A 48 -25.55 16.13 32.14
N ASN A 49 -26.64 16.79 32.42
CA ASN A 49 -26.69 18.00 33.28
C ASN A 49 -25.75 19.13 32.81
N LYS A 50 -25.67 19.37 31.50
CA LYS A 50 -24.76 20.35 30.87
C LYS A 50 -23.27 19.98 31.01
N GLY A 51 -22.96 18.70 31.22
CA GLY A 51 -21.58 18.20 31.18
C GLY A 51 -20.98 18.31 29.77
N ALA A 52 -19.68 18.16 29.66
CA ALA A 52 -19.00 18.14 28.39
C ALA A 52 -19.45 16.93 27.54
N ASN A 53 -19.51 17.11 26.23
CA ASN A 53 -19.78 16.02 25.31
C ASN A 53 -18.63 15.01 25.32
N GLY A 54 -18.95 13.77 25.03
CA GLY A 54 -17.94 12.73 24.80
C GLY A 54 -17.15 12.96 23.50
N ASN A 55 -16.23 12.06 23.23
CA ASN A 55 -15.47 12.05 21.99
C ASN A 55 -15.94 10.89 21.09
N ILE A 56 -15.78 11.07 19.77
CA ILE A 56 -15.89 9.95 18.82
C ILE A 56 -14.48 9.40 18.60
N GLN A 57 -14.34 8.08 18.65
CA GLN A 57 -13.12 7.36 18.27
C GLN A 57 -13.38 6.60 16.99
N VAL A 58 -12.62 6.93 15.93
CA VAL A 58 -12.72 6.29 14.63
C VAL A 58 -11.56 5.34 14.48
N TYR A 59 -11.84 4.06 14.39
CA TYR A 59 -10.86 3.01 14.13
C TYR A 59 -10.64 2.91 12.63
N VAL A 60 -9.36 2.92 12.22
CA VAL A 60 -8.98 2.79 10.81
C VAL A 60 -8.77 1.30 10.51
N GLU A 61 -9.50 0.82 9.50
CA GLU A 61 -9.30 -0.49 8.90
C GLU A 61 -8.81 -0.30 7.46
N GLU A 62 -7.77 -1.04 7.08
CA GLU A 62 -7.18 -0.97 5.75
C GLU A 62 -7.80 -2.04 4.85
N ILE A 63 -8.23 -1.63 3.66
CA ILE A 63 -8.70 -2.53 2.62
C ILE A 63 -7.51 -2.87 1.71
N GLU A 64 -7.29 -4.16 1.46
CA GLU A 64 -6.25 -4.63 0.54
C GLU A 64 -6.42 -3.99 -0.84
N HIS A 65 -5.29 -3.58 -1.44
CA HIS A 65 -5.26 -2.99 -2.77
C HIS A 65 -4.84 -4.04 -3.80
N ASP A 66 -5.55 -4.12 -4.95
CA ASP A 66 -5.32 -5.15 -5.97
C ASP A 66 -3.91 -5.14 -6.58
N THR A 67 -3.20 -4.02 -6.50
CA THR A 67 -1.94 -3.80 -7.22
C THR A 67 -0.75 -3.58 -6.31
N PHE A 68 -0.96 -2.99 -5.14
CA PHE A 68 0.09 -2.61 -4.20
C PHE A 68 -0.08 -3.31 -2.86
N ILE A 69 1.03 -3.76 -2.29
CA ILE A 69 1.10 -4.22 -0.91
C ILE A 69 1.73 -3.09 -0.10
N ARG A 70 1.12 -2.75 1.03
CA ARG A 70 1.65 -1.76 1.94
C ARG A 70 2.62 -2.41 2.93
N ASP A 71 3.76 -1.76 3.14
CA ASP A 71 4.74 -2.07 4.18
C ASP A 71 5.09 -0.76 4.89
N ASP A 72 4.44 -0.49 6.01
CA ASP A 72 4.44 0.80 6.70
C ASP A 72 4.11 1.98 5.77
N ASN A 73 5.12 2.79 5.40
CA ASN A 73 4.99 3.88 4.43
C ASN A 73 5.50 3.50 3.05
N ASP A 74 6.17 2.38 2.92
CA ASP A 74 6.60 1.85 1.63
C ASP A 74 5.45 1.12 0.93
N LEU A 75 5.49 1.10 -0.39
CA LEU A 75 4.58 0.33 -1.23
C LEU A 75 5.38 -0.70 -2.00
N ILE A 76 4.89 -1.92 -2.06
CA ILE A 76 5.48 -2.99 -2.86
C ILE A 76 4.61 -3.21 -4.09
N TYR A 77 5.24 -3.20 -5.26
CA TYR A 77 4.62 -3.46 -6.56
C TYR A 77 5.35 -4.59 -7.27
N ASN A 78 4.61 -5.55 -7.83
CA ASN A 78 5.21 -6.60 -8.64
C ASN A 78 5.09 -6.25 -10.13
N LEU A 79 6.24 -5.95 -10.76
CA LEU A 79 6.33 -5.66 -12.18
C LEU A 79 6.56 -6.95 -12.96
N LEU A 80 5.62 -7.32 -13.81
CA LEU A 80 5.79 -8.45 -14.71
C LEU A 80 6.36 -7.94 -16.05
N LEU A 81 7.64 -8.22 -16.29
CA LEU A 81 8.31 -7.93 -17.57
C LEU A 81 8.13 -9.09 -18.54
N ASP A 82 8.06 -8.77 -19.83
CA ASP A 82 8.28 -9.76 -20.87
C ASP A 82 9.77 -10.14 -20.97
N PHE A 83 10.05 -11.33 -21.46
CA PHE A 83 11.41 -11.86 -21.59
C PHE A 83 12.31 -11.00 -22.50
N PRO A 84 11.85 -10.48 -23.67
CA PRO A 84 12.64 -9.59 -24.50
C PRO A 84 13.05 -8.31 -23.77
N THR A 85 12.14 -7.64 -23.08
CA THR A 85 12.45 -6.41 -22.31
C THR A 85 13.41 -6.71 -21.17
N ALA A 86 13.27 -7.82 -20.45
CA ALA A 86 14.21 -8.21 -19.40
C ALA A 86 15.62 -8.48 -19.95
N SER A 87 15.72 -9.02 -21.17
CA SER A 87 16.99 -9.37 -21.83
C SER A 87 17.69 -8.16 -22.46
N LEU A 88 16.94 -7.37 -23.22
CA LEU A 88 17.46 -6.27 -24.04
C LEU A 88 17.50 -4.93 -23.30
N GLY A 89 16.75 -4.83 -22.19
CA GLY A 89 16.47 -3.56 -21.53
C GLY A 89 15.40 -2.75 -22.25
N GLY A 90 15.09 -1.59 -21.71
CA GLY A 90 14.07 -0.71 -22.27
C GLY A 90 13.49 0.22 -21.21
N GLU A 91 12.39 0.87 -21.56
CA GLU A 91 11.59 1.67 -20.63
C GLU A 91 10.21 1.04 -20.47
N VAL A 92 9.75 0.98 -19.25
CA VAL A 92 8.41 0.50 -18.88
C VAL A 92 7.67 1.53 -18.06
N GLU A 93 6.37 1.59 -18.20
CA GLU A 93 5.53 2.43 -17.36
C GLU A 93 4.91 1.60 -16.25
N ILE A 94 5.05 2.07 -15.02
CA ILE A 94 4.46 1.47 -13.83
C ILE A 94 3.44 2.42 -13.21
N PRO A 95 2.35 1.90 -12.63
CA PRO A 95 1.37 2.73 -11.94
C PRO A 95 1.93 3.27 -10.62
N THR A 96 1.35 4.35 -10.14
CA THR A 96 1.53 4.84 -8.76
C THR A 96 0.21 4.79 -8.02
N ILE A 97 0.25 4.81 -6.70
CA ILE A 97 -0.95 4.86 -5.86
C ILE A 97 -1.81 6.12 -6.11
N TYR A 98 -1.21 7.16 -6.67
CA TYR A 98 -1.89 8.42 -7.01
C TYR A 98 -2.53 8.44 -8.40
N GLY A 99 -2.59 7.30 -9.10
CA GLY A 99 -3.17 7.18 -10.43
C GLY A 99 -2.29 7.73 -11.58
N THR A 100 -1.08 8.21 -11.28
CA THR A 100 -0.09 8.60 -12.30
C THR A 100 0.76 7.42 -12.72
N ARG A 101 1.49 7.54 -13.83
CA ARG A 101 2.46 6.54 -14.29
C ARG A 101 3.87 7.08 -14.20
N LEU A 102 4.81 6.21 -13.84
CA LEU A 102 6.24 6.50 -13.82
C LEU A 102 6.94 5.67 -14.89
N ARG A 103 7.84 6.31 -15.63
CA ARG A 103 8.74 5.61 -16.54
C ARG A 103 9.96 5.11 -15.77
N VAL A 104 10.21 3.83 -15.91
CA VAL A 104 11.34 3.16 -15.24
C VAL A 104 12.20 2.52 -16.31
N LYS A 105 13.50 2.83 -16.28
CA LYS A 105 14.49 2.23 -17.16
C LYS A 105 14.86 0.84 -16.64
N ILE A 106 14.73 -0.15 -17.51
CA ILE A 106 15.15 -1.52 -17.27
C ILE A 106 16.51 -1.73 -17.93
N GLU A 107 17.47 -2.18 -17.16
CA GLU A 107 18.79 -2.51 -17.69
C GLU A 107 18.79 -3.84 -18.43
N PRO A 108 19.57 -3.99 -19.51
CA PRO A 108 19.73 -5.29 -20.20
C PRO A 108 20.19 -6.38 -19.22
N GLY A 109 19.63 -7.59 -19.38
CA GLY A 109 19.98 -8.72 -18.53
C GLY A 109 19.37 -8.65 -17.13
N THR A 110 18.30 -7.87 -16.93
CA THR A 110 17.59 -7.79 -15.64
C THR A 110 17.01 -9.15 -15.28
N GLN A 111 17.42 -9.65 -14.12
CA GLN A 111 17.04 -10.97 -13.61
C GLN A 111 15.73 -10.91 -12.80
N PRO A 112 14.91 -11.99 -12.82
CA PRO A 112 13.75 -12.13 -11.93
C PRO A 112 14.16 -11.99 -10.46
N GLY A 113 13.31 -11.36 -9.64
CA GLY A 113 13.58 -11.10 -8.22
C GLY A 113 14.55 -9.93 -7.98
N LYS A 114 14.98 -9.20 -9.03
CA LYS A 114 15.65 -7.91 -8.83
C LYS A 114 14.63 -6.91 -8.29
N THR A 115 15.05 -6.13 -7.30
CA THR A 115 14.21 -5.09 -6.69
C THR A 115 14.74 -3.73 -7.09
N LEU A 116 13.82 -2.84 -7.52
CA LEU A 116 14.11 -1.44 -7.79
C LEU A 116 13.41 -0.60 -6.72
N ARG A 117 14.11 0.36 -6.12
CA ARG A 117 13.56 1.26 -5.11
C ARG A 117 13.41 2.66 -5.69
N LEU A 118 12.17 3.13 -5.80
CA LEU A 118 11.83 4.48 -6.28
C LEU A 118 11.54 5.36 -5.07
N ARG A 119 12.53 6.17 -4.72
CA ARG A 119 12.50 6.99 -3.51
C ARG A 119 11.37 8.02 -3.51
N GLY A 120 10.68 8.14 -2.37
CA GLY A 120 9.62 9.10 -2.16
C GLY A 120 8.36 8.86 -3.01
N LYS A 121 8.15 7.63 -3.49
CA LYS A 121 6.98 7.24 -4.30
C LYS A 121 6.01 6.30 -3.56
N GLY A 122 6.23 6.11 -2.26
CA GLY A 122 5.32 5.40 -1.35
C GLY A 122 4.26 6.31 -0.74
N LEU A 123 3.83 5.99 0.47
CA LEU A 123 2.83 6.72 1.23
C LEU A 123 3.46 7.81 2.11
N PRO A 124 2.78 8.93 2.35
CA PRO A 124 3.24 9.92 3.31
C PRO A 124 3.17 9.36 4.74
N SER A 125 4.08 9.81 5.59
CA SER A 125 3.98 9.57 7.04
C SER A 125 2.84 10.38 7.63
N VAL A 126 2.10 9.78 8.58
CA VAL A 126 1.09 10.53 9.36
C VAL A 126 1.79 11.60 10.19
N GLN A 127 1.23 12.81 10.21
CA GLN A 127 1.75 13.91 11.00
C GLN A 127 1.85 13.51 12.49
N GLY A 128 3.04 13.62 13.06
CA GLY A 128 3.33 13.23 14.45
C GLY A 128 3.90 11.81 14.62
N TYR A 129 3.83 10.95 13.60
CA TYR A 129 4.36 9.57 13.63
C TYR A 129 5.57 9.34 12.72
N GLY A 130 6.08 10.38 12.08
CA GLY A 130 7.24 10.33 11.19
C GLY A 130 7.31 11.56 10.28
N ARG A 131 8.34 11.60 9.42
CA ARG A 131 8.53 12.67 8.44
C ARG A 131 8.83 12.07 7.08
N GLY A 132 8.28 12.70 6.03
CA GLY A 132 8.58 12.36 4.65
C GLY A 132 7.57 11.39 4.03
N THR A 133 7.99 10.81 2.93
CA THR A 133 7.23 9.85 2.14
C THR A 133 8.06 8.58 2.01
N GLY A 134 7.42 7.44 2.13
CA GLY A 134 8.03 6.15 1.88
C GLY A 134 8.42 5.96 0.41
N ASP A 135 8.94 4.79 0.08
CA ASP A 135 9.42 4.44 -1.25
C ASP A 135 8.45 3.48 -1.96
N LEU A 136 8.51 3.45 -3.28
CA LEU A 136 7.88 2.38 -4.06
C LEU A 136 8.95 1.33 -4.38
N VAL A 137 8.77 0.15 -3.82
CA VAL A 137 9.64 -1.02 -3.99
C VAL A 137 9.07 -1.87 -5.11
N VAL A 138 9.72 -1.88 -6.27
CA VAL A 138 9.30 -2.63 -7.45
C VAL A 138 10.04 -3.95 -7.50
N ASN A 139 9.32 -5.05 -7.30
CA ASN A 139 9.85 -6.40 -7.46
C ASN A 139 9.64 -6.86 -8.90
N ILE A 140 10.70 -7.35 -9.56
CA ILE A 140 10.66 -7.75 -10.96
C ILE A 140 10.40 -9.24 -11.08
N SER A 141 9.31 -9.58 -11.78
CA SER A 141 9.02 -10.91 -12.29
C SER A 141 9.19 -10.94 -13.81
N VAL A 142 9.59 -12.05 -14.37
CA VAL A 142 9.73 -12.19 -15.83
C VAL A 142 8.75 -13.24 -16.33
N TYR A 143 7.95 -12.83 -17.31
CA TYR A 143 6.98 -13.70 -17.95
C TYR A 143 7.66 -14.61 -18.96
N VAL A 144 7.45 -15.90 -18.81
CA VAL A 144 7.84 -16.91 -19.81
C VAL A 144 6.57 -17.37 -20.53
N PRO A 145 6.51 -17.26 -21.89
CA PRO A 145 5.33 -17.64 -22.65
C PRO A 145 4.94 -19.11 -22.42
N LYS A 146 3.66 -19.36 -22.20
CA LYS A 146 3.13 -20.73 -22.04
C LYS A 146 2.98 -21.45 -23.37
N THR A 147 2.74 -20.69 -24.45
CA THR A 147 2.54 -21.19 -25.83
C THR A 147 3.41 -20.38 -26.78
N LEU A 148 3.96 -21.03 -27.79
CA LEU A 148 4.81 -20.44 -28.83
C LEU A 148 4.33 -20.83 -30.19
N SER A 149 4.38 -19.92 -31.16
CA SER A 149 4.26 -20.22 -32.57
C SER A 149 5.45 -21.03 -33.07
N SER A 150 5.34 -21.61 -34.27
CA SER A 150 6.41 -22.38 -34.87
C SER A 150 7.70 -21.57 -35.06
N ASP A 151 7.58 -20.29 -35.41
CA ASP A 151 8.73 -19.43 -35.69
C ASP A 151 9.39 -18.94 -34.39
N GLU A 152 8.59 -18.59 -33.39
CA GLU A 152 9.11 -18.26 -32.03
C GLU A 152 9.84 -19.45 -31.41
N LYS A 153 9.29 -20.67 -31.60
CA LYS A 153 9.94 -21.89 -31.11
C LYS A 153 11.31 -22.10 -31.76
N LYS A 154 11.40 -21.96 -33.10
CA LYS A 154 12.67 -22.07 -33.84
C LYS A 154 13.68 -21.02 -33.36
N ALA A 155 13.23 -19.75 -33.18
CA ALA A 155 14.08 -18.68 -32.69
C ALA A 155 14.65 -18.99 -31.29
N ILE A 156 13.82 -19.44 -30.36
CA ILE A 156 14.27 -19.80 -29.01
C ILE A 156 15.17 -21.05 -29.02
N GLU A 157 14.88 -22.03 -29.90
CA GLU A 157 15.71 -23.22 -30.06
C GLU A 157 17.13 -22.87 -30.50
N SER A 158 17.31 -21.86 -31.34
CA SER A 158 18.64 -21.42 -31.77
C SER A 158 19.51 -20.91 -30.62
N PHE A 159 18.91 -20.44 -29.52
CA PHE A 159 19.65 -19.95 -28.36
C PHE A 159 20.10 -21.06 -27.40
N LYS A 160 19.57 -22.29 -27.51
CA LYS A 160 19.93 -23.40 -26.61
C LYS A 160 21.42 -23.73 -26.61
N SER A 161 22.10 -23.54 -27.74
CA SER A 161 23.54 -23.76 -27.87
C SER A 161 24.39 -22.58 -27.42
N SER A 162 23.80 -21.41 -27.24
CA SER A 162 24.51 -20.21 -26.82
C SER A 162 24.88 -20.26 -25.32
N ASP A 163 26.16 -19.99 -25.01
CA ASP A 163 26.62 -19.98 -23.62
C ASP A 163 26.05 -18.81 -22.82
N ASN A 164 25.69 -17.70 -23.49
CA ASN A 164 25.04 -16.55 -22.85
C ASN A 164 23.66 -16.87 -22.28
N PHE A 165 22.98 -17.92 -22.78
CA PHE A 165 21.68 -18.37 -22.27
C PHE A 165 21.79 -19.47 -21.19
N LYS A 166 23.01 -19.85 -20.84
CA LYS A 166 23.28 -20.78 -19.74
C LYS A 166 23.68 -19.98 -18.51
N GLY A 167 22.94 -20.14 -17.41
CA GLY A 167 23.30 -19.50 -16.15
C GLY A 167 24.65 -19.99 -15.65
N ASP A 168 25.59 -19.07 -15.44
CA ASP A 168 26.91 -19.34 -14.91
C ASP A 168 26.89 -19.61 -13.37
N ALA A 169 28.05 -19.96 -12.80
CA ALA A 169 28.17 -20.23 -11.38
C ALA A 169 27.91 -18.97 -10.51
N SER A 170 28.21 -17.79 -11.02
CA SER A 170 28.00 -16.53 -10.31
C SER A 170 26.52 -16.19 -10.22
N THR A 171 25.80 -16.36 -11.30
CA THR A 171 24.32 -16.21 -11.38
C THR A 171 23.61 -17.18 -10.44
N LYS A 172 24.03 -18.46 -10.42
CA LYS A 172 23.48 -19.46 -9.49
C LYS A 172 23.69 -19.07 -8.04
N ARG A 173 24.88 -18.58 -7.66
CA ARG A 173 25.16 -18.10 -6.29
C ARG A 173 24.29 -16.89 -5.92
N SER A 174 24.18 -15.93 -6.83
CA SER A 174 23.36 -14.72 -6.60
C SER A 174 21.88 -15.05 -6.39
N ILE A 175 21.32 -15.97 -7.20
CA ILE A 175 19.95 -16.44 -7.04
C ILE A 175 19.79 -17.17 -5.70
N PHE A 176 20.72 -18.04 -5.34
CA PHE A 176 20.66 -18.76 -4.08
C PHE A 176 20.78 -17.84 -2.86
N GLN A 177 21.61 -16.80 -2.93
CA GLN A 177 21.73 -15.80 -1.85
C GLN A 177 20.42 -15.02 -1.65
N ARG A 178 19.77 -14.61 -2.74
CA ARG A 178 18.44 -13.96 -2.67
C ARG A 178 17.39 -14.90 -2.06
N PHE A 179 17.40 -16.16 -2.45
CA PHE A 179 16.51 -17.18 -1.87
C PHE A 179 16.70 -17.30 -0.36
N LYS A 180 17.94 -17.34 0.15
CA LYS A 180 18.22 -17.37 1.59
C LYS A 180 17.64 -16.17 2.33
N ASN A 181 17.71 -14.97 1.75
CA ASN A 181 17.22 -13.74 2.38
C ASN A 181 15.69 -13.70 2.50
N TYR A 182 14.95 -14.57 1.80
CA TYR A 182 13.50 -14.73 1.97
C TYR A 182 13.12 -15.57 3.19
N PHE A 183 14.04 -16.35 3.74
CA PHE A 183 13.78 -17.30 4.82
C PHE A 183 14.53 -16.95 6.13
N ASN A 184 15.26 -15.86 6.14
CA ASN A 184 15.91 -15.28 7.32
C ASN A 184 15.32 -13.90 7.60
#